data_82c3ced2414f1e40ae50b7a3638fb0fb
#
_entry.id   82c3ced2414f1e40ae50b7a3638fb0fb
#
_cell.length_a   1.000
_cell.length_b   1.000
_cell.length_c   1.000
_cell.angle_alpha   90.00
_cell.angle_beta   90.00
_cell.angle_gamma   90.00
#
_symmetry.space_group_name_H-M   'P 1'
#
loop_
_entity.id
_entity.type
_entity.pdbx_description
1 polymer ?
#
loop_
_entity_poly.entity_id
_entity_poly.type
_entity_poly.pdbx_seq_one_letter_code
_entity_poly.pdbx_strand_id
1 'polypeptide(L)'
;MNTFLKLIGSAENPCPEPYRKSYVDFSRNPRQVQTGDYLVLYAAGGRKRIFALAEVVSGVYDAGSDFDGRWPYRVDVRYLVNVPAAEGVHINEVSTPARDLLRSVGRQSYIRLSPEEYQKAAAKLQEVAGSE
;
A
#
# COMPACT_ATOMS: atom_id res chain seq x y z
N MET A 1 11.07 -3.97 12.59
CA MET A 1 9.87 -3.48 11.88
C MET A 1 10.24 -3.09 10.46
N ASN A 2 9.56 -3.65 9.48
CA ASN A 2 9.78 -3.34 8.06
C ASN A 2 8.63 -2.52 7.52
N THR A 3 8.87 -1.80 6.44
CA THR A 3 7.87 -0.96 5.77
C THR A 3 7.85 -1.29 4.30
N PHE A 4 6.65 -1.42 3.73
CA PHE A 4 6.47 -1.79 2.33
C PHE A 4 5.51 -0.83 1.65
N LEU A 5 5.73 -0.61 0.36
CA LEU A 5 4.77 0.04 -0.53
C LEU A 5 4.00 -1.08 -1.24
N LYS A 6 2.68 -1.10 -1.09
CA LYS A 6 1.82 -2.14 -1.67
C LYS A 6 0.90 -1.56 -2.73
N LEU A 7 0.92 -2.17 -3.90
CA LEU A 7 0.07 -1.80 -5.02
C LEU A 7 -1.37 -2.29 -4.80
N ILE A 8 -2.34 -1.40 -4.92
CA ILE A 8 -3.77 -1.73 -4.79
C ILE A 8 -4.45 -1.44 -6.11
N GLY A 9 -5.11 -2.46 -6.67
CA GLY A 9 -5.82 -2.34 -7.93
C GLY A 9 -4.93 -2.53 -9.15
N SER A 10 -5.50 -2.28 -10.31
CA SER A 10 -4.83 -2.37 -11.60
C SER A 10 -5.53 -1.44 -12.60
N ALA A 11 -5.02 -1.36 -13.83
CA ALA A 11 -5.68 -0.59 -14.89
C ALA A 11 -7.08 -1.12 -15.20
N GLU A 12 -7.28 -2.44 -15.09
CA GLU A 12 -8.56 -3.09 -15.34
C GLU A 12 -9.51 -3.00 -14.16
N ASN A 13 -8.97 -3.05 -12.94
CA ASN A 13 -9.73 -2.98 -11.70
C ASN A 13 -9.11 -1.90 -10.81
N PRO A 14 -9.43 -0.62 -11.03
CA PRO A 14 -8.85 0.47 -10.24
C PRO A 14 -9.14 0.34 -8.76
N CYS A 15 -8.27 0.94 -7.95
CA CYS A 15 -8.44 0.98 -6.51
C CYS A 15 -9.82 1.56 -6.14
N PRO A 16 -10.63 0.85 -5.31
CA PRO A 16 -11.90 1.40 -4.85
C PRO A 16 -11.72 2.70 -4.07
N GLU A 17 -12.70 3.58 -4.20
CA GLU A 17 -12.69 4.88 -3.50
C GLU A 17 -13.99 5.09 -2.74
N PRO A 18 -13.95 5.15 -1.39
CA PRO A 18 -12.78 4.93 -0.54
C PRO A 18 -12.44 3.45 -0.41
N TYR A 19 -11.18 3.15 -0.09
CA TYR A 19 -10.74 1.79 0.19
C TYR A 19 -11.05 1.47 1.64
N ARG A 20 -11.95 0.51 1.87
CA ARG A 20 -12.47 0.22 3.22
C ARG A 20 -12.21 -1.20 3.72
N LYS A 21 -11.43 -1.96 3.00
CA LYS A 21 -11.14 -3.35 3.39
C LYS A 21 -10.22 -3.37 4.61
N SER A 22 -10.52 -4.26 5.56
CA SER A 22 -9.70 -4.45 6.77
C SER A 22 -8.49 -5.36 6.52
N TYR A 23 -8.26 -5.74 5.28
CA TYR A 23 -7.17 -6.61 4.88
C TYR A 23 -6.56 -6.12 3.56
N VAL A 24 -5.34 -6.61 3.29
CA VAL A 24 -4.65 -6.33 2.03
C VAL A 24 -4.34 -7.66 1.36
N ASP A 25 -4.65 -7.78 0.07
CA ASP A 25 -4.49 -8.99 -0.73
C ASP A 25 -3.12 -9.03 -1.41
N PHE A 26 -2.56 -10.23 -1.53
CA PHE A 26 -1.34 -10.49 -2.29
C PHE A 26 -1.57 -11.65 -3.24
N SER A 27 -1.02 -11.56 -4.46
CA SER A 27 -1.09 -12.63 -5.45
C SER A 27 -0.18 -13.79 -5.11
N ARG A 28 0.92 -13.51 -4.41
CA ARG A 28 1.87 -14.52 -3.94
C ARG A 28 2.09 -14.32 -2.45
N ASN A 29 2.52 -15.39 -1.76
CA ASN A 29 2.80 -15.32 -0.34
C ASN A 29 3.88 -14.25 -0.06
N PRO A 30 3.53 -13.16 0.64
CA PRO A 30 4.50 -12.09 0.94
C PRO A 30 5.34 -12.48 2.16
N ARG A 31 6.29 -13.37 1.97
CA ARG A 31 7.08 -13.99 3.05
C ARG A 31 7.80 -13.01 3.95
N GLN A 32 8.06 -11.80 3.47
CA GLN A 32 8.78 -10.77 4.23
C GLN A 32 7.86 -9.95 5.14
N VAL A 33 6.55 -10.00 4.91
CA VAL A 33 5.57 -9.20 5.65
C VAL A 33 5.17 -9.94 6.92
N GLN A 34 5.26 -9.27 8.07
CA GLN A 34 4.98 -9.84 9.39
C GLN A 34 4.11 -8.88 10.20
N THR A 35 3.47 -9.43 11.23
CA THR A 35 2.75 -8.63 12.23
C THR A 35 3.66 -7.55 12.79
N GLY A 36 3.16 -6.32 12.85
CA GLY A 36 3.93 -5.17 13.32
C GLY A 36 4.60 -4.38 12.21
N ASP A 37 4.64 -4.90 11.00
CA ASP A 37 5.14 -4.16 9.85
C ASP A 37 4.12 -3.12 9.39
N TYR A 38 4.56 -2.18 8.57
CA TYR A 38 3.69 -1.13 8.03
C TYR A 38 3.61 -1.22 6.51
N LEU A 39 2.44 -0.90 5.99
CA LEU A 39 2.18 -0.83 4.55
C LEU A 39 1.77 0.59 4.18
N VAL A 40 2.40 1.12 3.14
CA VAL A 40 1.94 2.33 2.46
C VAL A 40 1.20 1.87 1.22
N LEU A 41 -0.08 2.21 1.10
CA LEU A 41 -0.92 1.72 0.01
C LEU A 41 -0.89 2.70 -1.17
N TYR A 42 -0.67 2.15 -2.35
CA TYR A 42 -0.53 2.89 -3.61
C TYR A 42 -1.69 2.53 -4.54
N ALA A 43 -2.44 3.53 -5.00
CA ALA A 43 -3.54 3.32 -5.93
C ALA A 43 -3.02 3.18 -7.35
N ALA A 44 -3.11 1.96 -7.89
CA ALA A 44 -2.76 1.67 -9.28
C ALA A 44 -3.88 2.09 -10.22
N GLY A 45 -3.66 1.95 -11.52
CA GLY A 45 -4.68 2.24 -12.51
C GLY A 45 -4.68 3.68 -13.01
N GLY A 46 -3.52 4.34 -12.94
CA GLY A 46 -3.34 5.67 -13.52
C GLY A 46 -3.33 6.82 -12.52
N ARG A 47 -3.75 6.61 -11.28
CA ARG A 47 -3.77 7.67 -10.27
C ARG A 47 -2.39 8.02 -9.74
N LYS A 48 -1.53 7.01 -9.61
CA LYS A 48 -0.14 7.17 -9.16
C LYS A 48 -0.01 7.87 -7.80
N ARG A 49 -0.96 7.59 -6.88
CA ARG A 49 -1.02 8.24 -5.57
C ARG A 49 -0.98 7.23 -4.44
N ILE A 50 -0.22 7.54 -3.40
CA ILE A 50 -0.35 6.83 -2.13
C ILE A 50 -1.53 7.44 -1.37
N PHE A 51 -2.29 6.60 -0.65
CA PHE A 51 -3.53 7.07 -0.02
C PHE A 51 -3.73 6.56 1.39
N ALA A 52 -2.96 5.60 1.85
CA ALA A 52 -3.16 5.02 3.18
C ALA A 52 -1.86 4.55 3.80
N LEU A 53 -1.85 4.59 5.12
CA LEU A 53 -0.79 4.02 5.95
C LEU A 53 -1.45 3.04 6.89
N ALA A 54 -1.01 1.78 6.88
CA ALA A 54 -1.64 0.72 7.64
C ALA A 54 -0.60 -0.09 8.40
N GLU A 55 -0.98 -0.55 9.59
CA GLU A 55 -0.18 -1.49 10.39
C GLU A 55 -0.68 -2.91 10.14
N VAL A 56 0.24 -3.84 9.90
CA VAL A 56 -0.08 -5.25 9.76
C VAL A 56 -0.35 -5.82 11.16
N VAL A 57 -1.56 -6.34 11.37
CA VAL A 57 -1.99 -6.82 12.70
C VAL A 57 -2.19 -8.34 12.74
N SER A 58 -1.94 -9.04 11.64
CA SER A 58 -1.99 -10.50 11.59
C SER A 58 -0.81 -11.05 10.81
N GLY A 59 -0.54 -12.34 10.96
CA GLY A 59 0.32 -13.05 10.02
C GLY A 59 -0.35 -13.21 8.67
N VAL A 60 0.43 -13.63 7.68
CA VAL A 60 -0.11 -13.94 6.34
C VAL A 60 -0.97 -15.20 6.43
N TYR A 61 -2.17 -15.16 5.85
CA TYR A 61 -3.04 -16.32 5.78
C TYR A 61 -3.56 -16.48 4.36
N ASP A 62 -3.93 -17.72 4.03
CA ASP A 62 -4.52 -18.06 2.75
C ASP A 62 -6.04 -17.97 2.90
N ALA A 63 -6.65 -17.02 2.23
CA ALA A 63 -8.10 -16.81 2.28
C ALA A 63 -8.86 -17.74 1.32
N GLY A 64 -8.15 -18.58 0.58
CA GLY A 64 -8.74 -19.52 -0.35
C GLY A 64 -9.11 -18.88 -1.68
N SER A 65 -9.83 -19.65 -2.50
CA SER A 65 -10.20 -19.26 -3.86
C SER A 65 -11.61 -18.68 -3.94
N ASP A 66 -12.08 -18.00 -2.88
CA ASP A 66 -13.43 -17.43 -2.83
C ASP A 66 -13.66 -16.36 -3.90
N PHE A 67 -12.59 -15.83 -4.45
CA PHE A 67 -12.63 -14.94 -5.59
C PHE A 67 -12.09 -15.67 -6.82
N ASP A 68 -11.67 -14.98 -7.82
CA ASP A 68 -11.11 -15.56 -9.04
C ASP A 68 -9.76 -16.28 -8.85
N GLY A 69 -9.31 -16.44 -7.62
CA GLY A 69 -8.07 -17.14 -7.28
C GLY A 69 -6.79 -16.32 -7.50
N ARG A 70 -6.90 -15.06 -7.90
CA ARG A 70 -5.74 -14.23 -8.21
C ARG A 70 -5.01 -13.72 -6.96
N TRP A 71 -5.74 -13.53 -5.86
CA TRP A 71 -5.22 -12.84 -4.68
C TRP A 71 -5.56 -13.64 -3.41
N PRO A 72 -5.05 -14.88 -3.27
CA PRO A 72 -5.46 -15.74 -2.16
C PRO A 72 -4.82 -15.38 -0.82
N TYR A 73 -3.70 -14.66 -0.81
CA TYR A 73 -2.97 -14.37 0.42
C TYR A 73 -3.39 -13.01 0.97
N ARG A 74 -3.59 -12.95 2.29
CA ARG A 74 -4.04 -11.73 2.96
C ARG A 74 -3.29 -11.49 4.26
N VAL A 75 -3.18 -10.21 4.62
CA VAL A 75 -2.84 -9.77 5.98
C VAL A 75 -3.92 -8.81 6.44
N ASP A 76 -4.31 -8.93 7.71
CA ASP A 76 -5.22 -7.97 8.29
C ASP A 76 -4.45 -6.71 8.68
N VAL A 77 -5.09 -5.55 8.53
CA VAL A 77 -4.45 -4.27 8.77
C VAL A 77 -5.33 -3.35 9.62
N ARG A 78 -4.66 -2.44 10.32
CA ARG A 78 -5.29 -1.33 11.03
C ARG A 78 -4.78 -0.04 10.40
N TYR A 79 -5.69 0.82 9.95
CA TYR A 79 -5.29 2.06 9.29
C TYR A 79 -4.87 3.11 10.31
N LEU A 80 -3.74 3.75 10.05
CA LEU A 80 -3.28 4.94 10.75
C LEU A 80 -3.72 6.20 10.01
N VAL A 81 -3.71 6.14 8.67
CA VAL A 81 -4.23 7.17 7.78
C VAL A 81 -4.90 6.46 6.61
N ASN A 82 -6.09 6.93 6.22
CA ASN A 82 -6.77 6.39 5.03
C ASN A 82 -7.63 7.51 4.43
N VAL A 83 -7.22 7.99 3.26
CA VAL A 83 -7.94 9.03 2.52
C VAL A 83 -8.41 8.47 1.19
N PRO A 84 -9.40 9.09 0.53
CA PRO A 84 -9.75 8.69 -0.84
C PRO A 84 -8.53 8.80 -1.76
N ALA A 85 -8.37 7.83 -2.66
CA ALA A 85 -7.16 7.77 -3.50
C ALA A 85 -6.94 9.04 -4.32
N ALA A 86 -8.02 9.69 -4.78
CA ALA A 86 -7.92 10.94 -5.53
C ALA A 86 -7.36 12.10 -4.69
N GLU A 87 -7.45 12.00 -3.37
CA GLU A 87 -6.93 13.01 -2.45
C GLU A 87 -5.57 12.63 -1.87
N GLY A 88 -5.01 11.50 -2.30
CA GLY A 88 -3.72 11.03 -1.85
C GLY A 88 -2.56 11.85 -2.39
N VAL A 89 -1.36 11.40 -2.08
CA VAL A 89 -0.10 12.07 -2.44
C VAL A 89 0.52 11.38 -3.65
N HIS A 90 0.90 12.14 -4.67
CA HIS A 90 1.56 11.58 -5.85
C HIS A 90 2.86 10.90 -5.42
N ILE A 91 3.11 9.69 -5.95
CA ILE A 91 4.25 8.88 -5.51
C ILE A 91 5.59 9.59 -5.71
N ASN A 92 5.71 10.48 -6.69
CA ASN A 92 6.94 11.24 -6.91
C ASN A 92 7.30 12.18 -5.76
N GLU A 93 6.32 12.58 -4.95
CA GLU A 93 6.58 13.40 -3.77
C GLU A 93 7.22 12.60 -2.63
N VAL A 94 7.20 11.29 -2.73
CA VAL A 94 7.77 10.38 -1.72
C VAL A 94 9.11 9.80 -2.18
N SER A 95 9.39 9.83 -3.47
CA SER A 95 10.66 9.35 -4.02
C SER A 95 11.83 10.14 -3.43
N THR A 96 12.96 9.44 -3.26
CA THR A 96 14.20 10.05 -2.78
C THR A 96 15.21 10.16 -3.93
N PRO A 97 16.30 10.93 -3.77
CA PRO A 97 17.36 10.92 -4.79
C PRO A 97 17.97 9.54 -5.03
N ALA A 98 17.86 8.64 -4.05
CA ALA A 98 18.41 7.29 -4.16
C ALA A 98 17.55 6.37 -5.03
N ARG A 99 16.24 6.64 -5.14
CA ARG A 99 15.34 5.73 -5.84
C ARG A 99 14.05 6.43 -6.31
N ASP A 100 13.69 6.16 -7.57
CA ASP A 100 12.41 6.55 -8.14
C ASP A 100 11.38 5.46 -7.83
N LEU A 101 10.45 5.73 -6.92
CA LEU A 101 9.47 4.75 -6.48
C LEU A 101 8.47 4.38 -7.58
N LEU A 102 8.12 5.33 -8.44
CA LEU A 102 7.20 5.07 -9.54
C LEU A 102 7.76 3.99 -10.47
N ARG A 103 9.04 4.06 -10.80
CA ARG A 103 9.70 3.05 -11.63
C ARG A 103 9.84 1.73 -10.89
N SER A 104 10.15 1.78 -9.60
CA SER A 104 10.38 0.58 -8.79
C SER A 104 9.09 -0.22 -8.59
N VAL A 105 7.96 0.44 -8.34
CA VAL A 105 6.69 -0.25 -8.07
C VAL A 105 6.04 -0.81 -9.33
N GLY A 106 6.41 -0.31 -10.50
CA GLY A 106 5.77 -0.71 -11.76
C GLY A 106 5.94 -2.18 -12.14
N ARG A 107 6.88 -2.89 -11.53
CA ARG A 107 7.19 -4.30 -11.85
C ARG A 107 6.86 -5.26 -10.71
N GLN A 108 6.49 -4.76 -9.54
CA GLN A 108 6.29 -5.59 -8.36
C GLN A 108 4.99 -5.18 -7.67
N SER A 109 4.29 -6.16 -7.10
CA SER A 109 3.06 -5.88 -6.36
C SER A 109 3.33 -5.18 -5.03
N TYR A 110 4.52 -5.36 -4.47
CA TYR A 110 4.97 -4.63 -3.29
C TYR A 110 6.49 -4.54 -3.28
N ILE A 111 7.01 -3.48 -2.68
CA ILE A 111 8.45 -3.26 -2.54
C ILE A 111 8.75 -2.77 -1.13
N ARG A 112 9.96 -3.07 -0.66
CA ARG A 112 10.40 -2.62 0.65
C ARG A 112 10.81 -1.15 0.57
N LEU A 113 10.35 -0.34 1.54
CA LEU A 113 10.73 1.06 1.65
C LEU A 113 11.89 1.23 2.63
N SER A 114 12.76 2.20 2.34
CA SER A 114 13.75 2.64 3.31
C SER A 114 13.07 3.45 4.42
N PRO A 115 13.72 3.62 5.59
CA PRO A 115 13.17 4.49 6.63
C PRO A 115 12.90 5.91 6.15
N GLU A 116 13.76 6.46 5.28
CA GLU A 116 13.56 7.80 4.73
C GLU A 116 12.31 7.86 3.85
N GLU A 117 12.13 6.89 2.96
CA GLU A 117 10.96 6.80 2.08
C GLU A 117 9.68 6.67 2.90
N TYR A 118 9.69 5.84 3.92
CA TYR A 118 8.56 5.66 4.81
C TYR A 118 8.21 6.96 5.55
N GLN A 119 9.20 7.64 6.10
CA GLN A 119 8.98 8.89 6.84
C GLN A 119 8.38 9.97 5.94
N LYS A 120 8.85 10.08 4.70
CA LYS A 120 8.26 10.99 3.72
C LYS A 120 6.80 10.65 3.44
N ALA A 121 6.51 9.38 3.20
CA ALA A 121 5.15 8.93 2.92
C ALA A 121 4.23 9.22 4.10
N ALA A 122 4.65 8.87 5.31
CA ALA A 122 3.85 9.08 6.51
C ALA A 122 3.59 10.57 6.75
N ALA A 123 4.61 11.42 6.63
CA ALA A 123 4.48 12.85 6.84
C ALA A 123 3.52 13.48 5.83
N LYS A 124 3.65 13.12 4.55
CA LYS A 124 2.79 13.63 3.49
C LYS A 124 1.35 13.20 3.65
N LEU A 125 1.12 11.93 3.99
CA LEU A 125 -0.23 11.41 4.21
C LEU A 125 -0.90 12.06 5.42
N GLN A 126 -0.17 12.25 6.51
CA GLN A 126 -0.69 12.92 7.71
C GLN A 126 -1.03 14.38 7.40
N GLU A 127 -0.23 15.05 6.58
CA GLU A 127 -0.50 16.42 6.16
C GLU A 127 -1.80 16.52 5.37
N VAL A 128 -2.04 15.61 4.42
CA VAL A 128 -3.27 15.57 3.63
C VAL A 128 -4.46 15.26 4.54
N ALA A 129 -4.35 14.27 5.42
CA ALA A 129 -5.43 13.90 6.34
C ALA A 129 -5.75 15.01 7.33
N GLY A 130 -4.75 15.77 7.75
CA GLY A 130 -4.93 16.88 8.70
C GLY A 130 -5.54 18.13 8.10
N SER A 131 -5.59 18.25 6.76
CA SER A 131 -6.14 19.43 6.10
C SER A 131 -7.66 19.32 5.83
N GLU A 132 -8.28 18.25 6.25
CA GLU A 132 -9.74 18.07 6.11
C GLU A 132 -10.52 18.67 7.29
#